data_76c44d99114acb187438043cf71576de
#
_entry.id   76c44d99114acb187438043cf71576de
#
_cell.length_a   1.000
_cell.length_b   1.000
_cell.length_c   1.000
_cell.angle_alpha   90.00
_cell.angle_beta   90.00
_cell.angle_gamma   90.00
#
_symmetry.space_group_name_H-M   'P 1'
#
loop_
_entity.id
_entity.type
_entity.pdbx_description
1 polymer ?
#
loop_
_entity_poly.entity_id
_entity_poly.type
_entity_poly.pdbx_seq_one_letter_code
_entity_poly.pdbx_strand_id
1 'polypeptide(L)'
;MLKYLSFITIGFLLATPIYADGKYGLGRTALPSEIQAWDIDVLPDGRGLPAGKGDAIVGEEIFANKCASCHGDFAEGVGNWPALAGGFDTLADEDPVKTVGSYWPYLSTLWDYINRSMPFGGAQTLSSDEVYSIVAYILYSNDLIEDDFALNDQNFSEFNMYNSKGFIVDDRKNSEYLNWSKEPCMENCKPSSKIVMRASVIDVTPEETATIQETEQPVSTLEKVDVVSIDPELIKAGKKVFKKCKACHAVGEGAKNKSGPQLYNIIGRKMGSADRYKYSKGFKLALDEGRIWNEELMIEFLRKPKKFIKGTKMSFGGLKKDKDLNAIVAYLKMQDE
;
A
#
# COMPACT_ATOMS: atom_id res chain seq x y z
N MET A 1 -0.83 79.25 -12.73
CA MET A 1 -1.84 78.22 -12.97
C MET A 1 -1.47 77.17 -14.04
N LEU A 2 -0.44 77.36 -14.85
CA LEU A 2 -0.10 76.43 -15.95
C LEU A 2 0.83 75.30 -15.59
N LYS A 3 1.44 75.31 -14.39
CA LYS A 3 2.42 74.24 -13.94
C LYS A 3 1.77 72.98 -13.34
N TYR A 4 0.51 73.02 -12.98
CA TYR A 4 -0.20 71.89 -12.40
C TYR A 4 -0.99 71.03 -13.41
N LEU A 5 -1.24 71.60 -14.62
CA LEU A 5 -1.96 70.88 -15.70
C LEU A 5 -1.06 69.76 -16.34
N SER A 6 0.26 69.98 -16.36
CA SER A 6 1.20 69.02 -16.98
C SER A 6 1.39 67.74 -16.17
N PHE A 7 1.14 67.74 -14.85
CA PHE A 7 1.26 66.52 -14.02
C PHE A 7 0.03 65.63 -14.09
N ILE A 8 -1.14 66.13 -14.40
CA ILE A 8 -2.38 65.37 -14.50
C ILE A 8 -2.43 64.58 -15.83
N THR A 9 -1.81 65.10 -16.89
CA THR A 9 -1.79 64.42 -18.20
C THR A 9 -0.81 63.27 -18.27
N ILE A 10 0.27 63.24 -17.44
CA ILE A 10 1.23 62.17 -17.42
C ILE A 10 0.71 60.94 -16.61
N GLY A 11 -0.15 61.18 -15.61
CA GLY A 11 -0.77 60.10 -14.82
C GLY A 11 -1.81 59.27 -15.57
N PHE A 12 -2.40 59.84 -16.65
CA PHE A 12 -3.44 59.15 -17.40
C PHE A 12 -2.92 58.25 -18.55
N LEU A 13 -1.64 58.40 -18.92
CA LEU A 13 -1.03 57.65 -20.03
C LEU A 13 -0.39 56.31 -19.61
N LEU A 14 -0.37 55.98 -18.31
CA LEU A 14 0.21 54.73 -17.81
C LEU A 14 -0.81 53.65 -17.40
N ALA A 15 -2.10 53.96 -17.48
CA ALA A 15 -3.13 52.94 -17.27
C ALA A 15 -3.48 52.27 -18.61
N THR A 16 -2.63 51.39 -19.08
CA THR A 16 -3.02 50.48 -20.16
C THR A 16 -4.07 49.53 -19.61
N PRO A 17 -5.30 49.47 -20.20
CA PRO A 17 -6.26 48.47 -19.79
C PRO A 17 -5.68 47.11 -20.13
N ILE A 18 -5.50 46.26 -19.11
CA ILE A 18 -5.19 44.82 -19.30
C ILE A 18 -6.49 44.19 -19.78
N TYR A 19 -6.63 44.01 -21.07
CA TYR A 19 -7.76 43.27 -21.64
C TYR A 19 -7.50 41.77 -21.42
N ALA A 20 -8.41 41.09 -20.76
CA ALA A 20 -8.46 39.64 -20.77
C ALA A 20 -8.89 39.20 -22.19
N ASP A 21 -7.99 38.55 -22.88
CA ASP A 21 -8.19 38.08 -24.27
C ASP A 21 -8.99 36.75 -24.26
N GLY A 22 -10.20 36.77 -23.71
CA GLY A 22 -11.09 35.61 -23.61
C GLY A 22 -12.48 35.92 -24.16
N LYS A 23 -13.18 34.94 -24.69
CA LYS A 23 -14.53 35.03 -25.27
C LYS A 23 -15.54 35.80 -24.40
N TYR A 24 -15.35 35.80 -23.11
CA TYR A 24 -16.24 36.41 -22.11
C TYR A 24 -15.59 37.60 -21.37
N GLY A 25 -14.36 37.96 -21.69
CA GLY A 25 -13.63 39.03 -21.00
C GLY A 25 -13.38 38.78 -19.51
N LEU A 26 -13.37 37.52 -19.09
CA LEU A 26 -13.15 37.11 -17.68
C LEU A 26 -11.69 36.73 -17.46
N GLY A 27 -11.17 37.14 -16.30
CA GLY A 27 -9.82 36.86 -15.89
C GLY A 27 -8.74 37.71 -16.55
N ARG A 28 -7.51 37.30 -16.40
CA ARG A 28 -6.31 37.89 -17.00
C ARG A 28 -5.30 36.80 -17.35
N THR A 29 -4.33 37.12 -18.16
CA THR A 29 -3.18 36.23 -18.36
C THR A 29 -2.45 36.00 -17.04
N ALA A 30 -2.15 34.76 -16.74
CA ALA A 30 -1.40 34.40 -15.54
C ALA A 30 0.04 34.96 -15.57
N LEU A 31 0.52 35.43 -14.44
CA LEU A 31 1.90 35.84 -14.30
C LEU A 31 2.84 34.63 -14.32
N PRO A 32 4.09 34.79 -14.81
CA PRO A 32 5.06 33.69 -14.77
C PRO A 32 5.25 33.06 -13.36
N SER A 33 5.22 33.90 -12.32
CA SER A 33 5.30 33.39 -10.92
C SER A 33 4.09 32.58 -10.48
N GLU A 34 2.92 32.90 -11.00
CA GLU A 34 1.70 32.10 -10.75
C GLU A 34 1.75 30.77 -11.49
N ILE A 35 2.22 30.78 -12.75
CA ILE A 35 2.43 29.55 -13.51
C ILE A 35 3.44 28.67 -12.77
N GLN A 36 4.59 29.21 -12.37
CA GLN A 36 5.63 28.47 -11.66
C GLN A 36 5.14 27.86 -10.35
N ALA A 37 4.26 28.53 -9.62
CA ALA A 37 3.68 28.01 -8.37
C ALA A 37 2.72 26.82 -8.58
N TRP A 38 2.15 26.69 -9.77
CA TRP A 38 1.23 25.60 -10.13
C TRP A 38 1.85 24.52 -11.01
N ASP A 39 2.98 24.82 -11.67
CA ASP A 39 3.70 23.92 -12.55
C ASP A 39 4.64 23.03 -11.72
N ILE A 40 4.03 22.09 -10.99
CA ILE A 40 4.70 21.10 -10.15
C ILE A 40 4.48 19.67 -10.67
N ASP A 41 4.04 19.54 -11.92
CA ASP A 41 3.73 18.25 -12.54
C ASP A 41 5.01 17.45 -12.79
N VAL A 42 4.95 16.14 -12.52
CA VAL A 42 6.00 15.21 -12.88
C VAL A 42 5.54 14.28 -13.98
N LEU A 43 6.23 14.35 -15.10
CA LEU A 43 5.90 13.58 -16.30
C LEU A 43 6.63 12.23 -16.35
N PRO A 44 6.11 11.24 -17.12
CA PRO A 44 6.74 9.92 -17.23
C PRO A 44 8.18 9.94 -17.75
N ASP A 45 8.56 10.95 -18.52
CA ASP A 45 9.91 11.16 -19.06
C ASP A 45 10.86 11.87 -18.08
N GLY A 46 10.41 12.14 -16.86
CA GLY A 46 11.20 12.78 -15.80
C GLY A 46 11.17 14.31 -15.82
N ARG A 47 10.50 14.96 -16.78
CA ARG A 47 10.31 16.40 -16.73
C ARG A 47 9.50 16.80 -15.49
N GLY A 48 9.89 17.90 -14.87
CA GLY A 48 9.26 18.40 -13.64
C GLY A 48 9.80 17.79 -12.35
N LEU A 49 10.64 16.73 -12.41
CA LEU A 49 11.26 16.17 -11.22
C LEU A 49 12.23 17.18 -10.59
N PRO A 50 12.08 17.50 -9.30
CA PRO A 50 13.11 18.24 -8.59
C PRO A 50 14.34 17.37 -8.35
N ALA A 51 15.52 17.99 -8.27
CA ALA A 51 16.73 17.31 -7.85
C ALA A 51 16.54 16.67 -6.45
N GLY A 52 17.00 15.44 -6.29
CA GLY A 52 16.88 14.70 -5.03
C GLY A 52 17.19 13.22 -5.18
N LYS A 53 17.23 12.53 -4.06
CA LYS A 53 17.49 11.08 -3.99
C LYS A 53 16.91 10.47 -2.71
N GLY A 54 16.61 9.17 -2.75
CA GLY A 54 16.20 8.41 -1.58
C GLY A 54 16.32 6.91 -1.80
N ASP A 55 16.35 6.16 -0.70
CA ASP A 55 16.37 4.70 -0.69
C ASP A 55 15.28 4.14 0.22
N ALA A 56 15.06 2.83 0.14
CA ALA A 56 14.01 2.18 0.91
C ALA A 56 14.29 2.16 2.42
N ILE A 57 15.54 2.23 2.84
CA ILE A 57 15.94 2.19 4.26
C ILE A 57 15.48 3.46 4.96
N VAL A 58 15.81 4.62 4.37
CA VAL A 58 15.37 5.93 4.85
C VAL A 58 13.85 6.06 4.68
N GLY A 59 13.32 5.57 3.55
CA GLY A 59 11.90 5.57 3.25
C GLY A 59 11.05 4.80 4.26
N GLU A 60 11.52 3.67 4.78
CA GLU A 60 10.84 2.88 5.83
C GLU A 60 10.59 3.73 7.08
N GLU A 61 11.61 4.48 7.53
CA GLU A 61 11.48 5.31 8.73
C GLU A 61 10.49 6.47 8.52
N ILE A 62 10.58 7.15 7.38
CA ILE A 62 9.67 8.25 7.05
C ILE A 62 8.23 7.73 6.87
N PHE A 63 8.07 6.61 6.18
CA PHE A 63 6.76 5.98 5.93
C PHE A 63 6.10 5.54 7.24
N ALA A 64 6.85 4.91 8.14
CA ALA A 64 6.35 4.51 9.46
C ALA A 64 5.82 5.70 10.28
N ASN A 65 6.46 6.85 10.17
CA ASN A 65 6.08 8.04 10.92
C ASN A 65 4.93 8.85 10.28
N LYS A 66 4.85 8.91 8.95
CA LYS A 66 3.95 9.83 8.24
C LYS A 66 2.82 9.13 7.47
N CYS A 67 2.94 7.83 7.14
CA CYS A 67 2.05 7.13 6.23
C CYS A 67 1.40 5.87 6.83
N ALA A 68 2.12 5.16 7.70
CA ALA A 68 1.72 3.85 8.19
C ALA A 68 0.41 3.84 9.00
N SER A 69 0.04 4.96 9.63
CA SER A 69 -1.24 5.08 10.36
C SER A 69 -2.46 4.77 9.47
N CYS A 70 -2.35 5.06 8.17
CA CYS A 70 -3.40 4.79 7.19
C CYS A 70 -3.02 3.62 6.26
N HIS A 71 -1.77 3.55 5.81
CA HIS A 71 -1.37 2.57 4.79
C HIS A 71 -0.74 1.29 5.36
N GLY A 72 -0.61 1.17 6.69
CA GLY A 72 0.07 0.06 7.35
C GLY A 72 1.59 0.15 7.26
N ASP A 73 2.30 -0.53 8.18
CA ASP A 73 3.77 -0.48 8.24
C ASP A 73 4.46 -1.02 6.96
N PHE A 74 3.76 -1.85 6.18
CA PHE A 74 4.26 -2.48 4.95
C PHE A 74 3.43 -2.09 3.72
N ALA A 75 2.77 -0.94 3.78
CA ALA A 75 1.91 -0.45 2.72
C ALA A 75 0.72 -1.38 2.37
N GLU A 76 0.30 -2.24 3.32
CA GLU A 76 -0.80 -3.21 3.18
C GLU A 76 -2.19 -2.61 3.32
N GLY A 77 -2.29 -1.32 3.74
CA GLY A 77 -3.55 -0.65 4.03
C GLY A 77 -4.12 -0.96 5.42
N VAL A 78 -4.89 -0.04 5.98
CA VAL A 78 -5.56 -0.19 7.30
C VAL A 78 -7.03 0.17 7.17
N GLY A 79 -7.92 -0.76 7.50
CA GLY A 79 -9.37 -0.52 7.43
C GLY A 79 -9.83 -0.15 6.02
N ASN A 80 -10.34 1.06 5.83
CA ASN A 80 -10.82 1.56 4.53
C ASN A 80 -9.70 2.23 3.69
N TRP A 81 -8.50 2.38 4.24
CA TRP A 81 -7.39 2.99 3.51
C TRP A 81 -6.74 1.97 2.56
N PRO A 82 -6.43 2.38 1.33
CA PRO A 82 -5.99 1.44 0.32
C PRO A 82 -4.60 0.86 0.61
N ALA A 83 -4.43 -0.41 0.24
CA ALA A 83 -3.12 -1.03 0.13
C ALA A 83 -2.33 -0.38 -1.02
N LEU A 84 -1.05 -0.12 -0.80
CA LEU A 84 -0.12 0.39 -1.80
C LEU A 84 0.80 -0.71 -2.33
N ALA A 85 0.87 -1.85 -1.63
CA ALA A 85 1.71 -2.99 -1.99
C ALA A 85 0.90 -4.28 -2.17
N GLY A 86 1.42 -5.19 -2.99
CA GLY A 86 0.80 -6.49 -3.30
C GLY A 86 -0.12 -6.46 -4.51
N GLY A 87 -0.96 -7.49 -4.65
CA GLY A 87 -1.94 -7.60 -5.73
C GLY A 87 -1.37 -8.05 -7.09
N PHE A 88 -0.13 -8.53 -7.15
CA PHE A 88 0.45 -9.08 -8.39
C PHE A 88 -0.37 -10.26 -8.90
N ASP A 89 -0.50 -10.35 -10.21
CA ASP A 89 -1.24 -11.39 -10.95
C ASP A 89 -2.75 -11.48 -10.64
N THR A 90 -3.31 -10.47 -9.91
CA THR A 90 -4.74 -10.47 -9.58
C THR A 90 -5.59 -9.64 -10.56
N LEU A 91 -5.00 -8.94 -11.52
CA LEU A 91 -5.75 -8.00 -12.38
C LEU A 91 -6.80 -8.69 -13.26
N ALA A 92 -6.68 -10.00 -13.49
CA ALA A 92 -7.66 -10.81 -14.21
C ALA A 92 -8.66 -11.52 -13.30
N ASP A 93 -8.54 -11.37 -11.97
CA ASP A 93 -9.48 -11.97 -11.02
C ASP A 93 -10.80 -11.19 -11.00
N GLU A 94 -11.85 -11.80 -10.47
CA GLU A 94 -13.17 -11.16 -10.29
C GLU A 94 -13.07 -9.93 -9.38
N ASP A 95 -12.23 -9.99 -8.33
CA ASP A 95 -11.92 -8.90 -7.41
C ASP A 95 -10.42 -8.57 -7.45
N PRO A 96 -9.95 -7.77 -8.43
CA PRO A 96 -8.54 -7.46 -8.58
C PRO A 96 -8.05 -6.52 -7.48
N VAL A 97 -6.90 -6.83 -6.91
CA VAL A 97 -6.22 -5.96 -5.93
C VAL A 97 -5.32 -4.98 -6.67
N LYS A 98 -5.82 -3.76 -6.87
CA LYS A 98 -5.13 -2.69 -7.59
C LYS A 98 -4.28 -1.86 -6.64
N THR A 99 -2.96 -1.99 -6.74
CA THR A 99 -1.99 -1.25 -5.91
C THR A 99 -1.01 -0.47 -6.80
N VAL A 100 -0.10 0.24 -6.18
CA VAL A 100 1.02 0.87 -6.90
C VAL A 100 1.82 -0.20 -7.66
N GLY A 101 2.13 -1.34 -7.03
CA GLY A 101 2.94 -2.40 -7.64
C GLY A 101 2.21 -3.19 -8.72
N SER A 102 0.92 -3.49 -8.54
CA SER A 102 0.19 -4.36 -9.46
C SER A 102 -0.47 -3.62 -10.63
N TYR A 103 -0.84 -2.35 -10.45
CA TYR A 103 -1.73 -1.66 -11.38
C TYR A 103 -1.16 -0.37 -12.00
N TRP A 104 -0.42 0.46 -11.24
CA TRP A 104 0.02 1.77 -11.72
C TRP A 104 1.06 1.65 -12.84
N PRO A 105 0.87 2.35 -13.99
CA PRO A 105 1.76 2.19 -15.14
C PRO A 105 3.00 3.08 -15.10
N TYR A 106 2.97 4.20 -14.36
CA TYR A 106 4.04 5.19 -14.35
C TYR A 106 4.51 5.52 -12.94
N LEU A 107 5.82 5.54 -12.75
CA LEU A 107 6.44 5.95 -11.49
C LEU A 107 6.20 7.43 -11.20
N SER A 108 6.14 8.26 -12.24
CA SER A 108 5.83 9.69 -12.12
C SER A 108 4.50 9.94 -11.41
N THR A 109 3.48 9.13 -11.69
CA THR A 109 2.18 9.24 -11.02
C THR A 109 2.31 9.02 -9.51
N LEU A 110 3.14 8.07 -9.07
CA LEU A 110 3.36 7.83 -7.65
C LEU A 110 4.08 9.00 -6.99
N TRP A 111 5.17 9.47 -7.60
CA TRP A 111 5.97 10.58 -7.08
C TRP A 111 5.12 11.85 -6.97
N ASP A 112 4.43 12.23 -8.05
CA ASP A 112 3.59 13.42 -8.13
C ASP A 112 2.44 13.37 -7.12
N TYR A 113 1.78 12.21 -7.00
CA TYR A 113 0.67 12.04 -6.06
C TYR A 113 1.13 12.21 -4.61
N ILE A 114 2.28 11.62 -4.23
CA ILE A 114 2.83 11.77 -2.88
C ILE A 114 3.19 13.23 -2.62
N ASN A 115 3.94 13.86 -3.52
CA ASN A 115 4.37 15.26 -3.38
C ASN A 115 3.17 16.21 -3.27
N ARG A 116 2.17 16.02 -4.15
CA ARG A 116 1.02 16.93 -4.31
C ARG A 116 -0.04 16.76 -3.24
N SER A 117 -0.25 15.53 -2.74
CA SER A 117 -1.46 15.18 -1.99
C SER A 117 -1.20 14.52 -0.64
N MET A 118 0.00 14.02 -0.38
CA MET A 118 0.34 13.28 0.84
C MET A 118 1.38 14.00 1.70
N PRO A 119 1.37 13.79 3.03
CA PRO A 119 0.37 13.08 3.84
C PRO A 119 -1.01 13.74 3.80
N PHE A 120 -2.08 12.97 3.94
CA PHE A 120 -3.44 13.51 3.96
C PHE A 120 -3.58 14.61 5.04
N GLY A 121 -4.03 15.80 4.64
CA GLY A 121 -4.09 16.97 5.51
C GLY A 121 -2.78 17.74 5.66
N GLY A 122 -1.67 17.28 5.06
CA GLY A 122 -0.35 17.90 5.08
C GLY A 122 0.34 17.85 3.71
N ALA A 123 -0.40 18.08 2.64
CA ALA A 123 0.12 18.07 1.27
C ALA A 123 1.26 19.07 1.08
N GLN A 124 2.25 18.71 0.25
CA GLN A 124 3.41 19.56 -0.10
C GLN A 124 4.30 19.95 1.11
N THR A 125 4.30 19.14 2.17
CA THR A 125 5.16 19.35 3.35
C THR A 125 6.41 18.47 3.36
N LEU A 126 6.52 17.55 2.40
CA LEU A 126 7.66 16.66 2.25
C LEU A 126 8.74 17.34 1.40
N SER A 127 10.00 17.15 1.78
CA SER A 127 11.13 17.50 0.90
C SER A 127 11.23 16.51 -0.27
N SER A 128 11.93 16.90 -1.35
CA SER A 128 12.14 16.02 -2.50
C SER A 128 12.77 14.68 -2.10
N ASP A 129 13.79 14.72 -1.24
CA ASP A 129 14.48 13.51 -0.76
C ASP A 129 13.54 12.61 0.08
N GLU A 130 12.64 13.18 0.88
CA GLU A 130 11.62 12.41 1.59
C GLU A 130 10.66 11.74 0.61
N VAL A 131 10.22 12.44 -0.45
CA VAL A 131 9.34 11.85 -1.48
C VAL A 131 10.07 10.72 -2.22
N TYR A 132 11.33 10.92 -2.66
CA TYR A 132 12.13 9.85 -3.28
C TYR A 132 12.28 8.64 -2.36
N SER A 133 12.54 8.86 -1.08
CA SER A 133 12.68 7.79 -0.09
C SER A 133 11.39 7.01 0.13
N ILE A 134 10.25 7.70 0.25
CA ILE A 134 8.92 7.07 0.38
C ILE A 134 8.58 6.27 -0.88
N VAL A 135 8.83 6.83 -2.07
CA VAL A 135 8.64 6.14 -3.35
C VAL A 135 9.50 4.87 -3.40
N ALA A 136 10.79 4.97 -3.05
CA ALA A 136 11.69 3.81 -2.98
C ALA A 136 11.18 2.75 -2.00
N TYR A 137 10.69 3.14 -0.82
CA TYR A 137 10.10 2.21 0.14
C TYR A 137 8.86 1.49 -0.39
N ILE A 138 7.96 2.21 -1.08
CA ILE A 138 6.78 1.59 -1.70
C ILE A 138 7.18 0.62 -2.82
N LEU A 139 8.17 0.98 -3.65
CA LEU A 139 8.71 0.08 -4.67
C LEU A 139 9.34 -1.17 -4.04
N TYR A 140 10.13 -1.01 -2.99
CA TYR A 140 10.73 -2.11 -2.23
C TYR A 140 9.66 -3.02 -1.60
N SER A 141 8.61 -2.42 -1.01
CA SER A 141 7.48 -3.17 -0.45
C SER A 141 6.73 -4.00 -1.51
N ASN A 142 6.88 -3.63 -2.79
CA ASN A 142 6.35 -4.33 -3.95
C ASN A 142 7.39 -5.22 -4.65
N ASP A 143 8.59 -5.45 -4.11
CA ASP A 143 9.70 -6.21 -4.74
C ASP A 143 10.13 -5.70 -6.12
N LEU A 144 9.96 -4.45 -6.38
CA LEU A 144 10.35 -3.84 -7.65
C LEU A 144 11.79 -3.33 -7.64
N ILE A 145 12.36 -3.11 -6.45
CA ILE A 145 13.76 -2.74 -6.21
C ILE A 145 14.31 -3.44 -4.97
N GLU A 146 15.63 -3.51 -4.85
CA GLU A 146 16.32 -3.91 -3.61
C GLU A 146 16.39 -2.73 -2.62
N ASP A 147 16.68 -3.02 -1.36
CA ASP A 147 16.66 -2.02 -0.28
C ASP A 147 17.77 -0.98 -0.35
N ASP A 148 18.88 -1.30 -1.02
CA ASP A 148 20.05 -0.43 -1.25
C ASP A 148 19.98 0.38 -2.56
N PHE A 149 18.91 0.19 -3.34
CA PHE A 149 18.71 0.94 -4.58
C PHE A 149 18.38 2.40 -4.27
N ALA A 150 19.27 3.32 -4.70
CA ALA A 150 19.07 4.76 -4.58
C ALA A 150 18.30 5.31 -5.78
N LEU A 151 17.01 5.62 -5.56
CA LEU A 151 16.19 6.32 -6.56
C LEU A 151 16.53 7.81 -6.55
N ASN A 152 16.70 8.41 -7.73
CA ASN A 152 17.01 9.82 -7.89
C ASN A 152 16.46 10.39 -9.21
N ASP A 153 16.55 11.71 -9.40
CA ASP A 153 16.07 12.41 -10.60
C ASP A 153 16.74 11.93 -11.91
N GLN A 154 17.91 11.33 -11.86
CA GLN A 154 18.63 10.88 -13.05
C GLN A 154 18.22 9.48 -13.51
N ASN A 155 17.97 8.55 -12.57
CA ASN A 155 17.57 7.17 -12.90
C ASN A 155 16.07 6.93 -12.90
N PHE A 156 15.29 7.93 -12.53
CA PHE A 156 13.84 7.84 -12.37
C PHE A 156 13.10 7.43 -13.66
N SER A 157 13.44 8.09 -14.77
CA SER A 157 12.78 7.86 -16.06
C SER A 157 13.11 6.50 -16.71
N GLU A 158 14.19 5.86 -16.24
CA GLU A 158 14.60 4.52 -16.70
C GLU A 158 13.83 3.40 -16.00
N PHE A 159 13.14 3.72 -14.90
CA PHE A 159 12.40 2.76 -14.12
C PHE A 159 11.09 2.37 -14.78
N ASN A 160 10.90 1.07 -15.03
CA ASN A 160 9.68 0.54 -15.63
C ASN A 160 8.80 -0.12 -14.57
N MET A 161 7.60 0.42 -14.36
CA MET A 161 6.60 -0.19 -13.50
C MET A 161 6.13 -1.54 -14.05
N TYR A 162 5.74 -2.45 -13.16
CA TYR A 162 5.26 -3.80 -13.51
C TYR A 162 4.16 -3.76 -14.58
N ASN A 163 3.17 -2.87 -14.41
CA ASN A 163 2.02 -2.75 -15.32
C ASN A 163 2.18 -1.67 -16.40
N SER A 164 3.41 -1.24 -16.71
CA SER A 164 3.66 -0.19 -17.72
C SER A 164 3.09 -0.50 -19.11
N LYS A 165 2.91 -1.78 -19.43
CA LYS A 165 2.35 -2.28 -20.71
C LYS A 165 0.93 -2.83 -20.58
N GLY A 166 0.31 -2.74 -19.41
CA GLY A 166 -1.01 -3.33 -19.14
C GLY A 166 -2.19 -2.48 -19.61
N PHE A 167 -1.94 -1.26 -20.07
CA PHE A 167 -2.98 -0.36 -20.58
C PHE A 167 -3.06 -0.41 -22.10
N ILE A 168 -4.28 -0.53 -22.62
CA ILE A 168 -4.58 -0.54 -24.04
C ILE A 168 -5.22 0.78 -24.47
N VAL A 169 -5.09 1.12 -25.73
CA VAL A 169 -5.77 2.29 -26.30
C VAL A 169 -7.27 2.05 -26.25
N ASP A 170 -7.99 3.01 -25.70
CA ASP A 170 -9.44 2.96 -25.55
C ASP A 170 -10.15 3.17 -26.92
N ASP A 171 -10.90 2.19 -27.34
CA ASP A 171 -11.70 2.22 -28.56
C ASP A 171 -13.21 2.35 -28.33
N ARG A 172 -13.64 2.63 -27.08
CA ARG A 172 -15.05 2.71 -26.68
C ARG A 172 -15.92 3.57 -27.58
N LYS A 173 -15.33 4.59 -28.18
CA LYS A 173 -16.04 5.46 -29.14
C LYS A 173 -16.61 4.65 -30.31
N ASN A 174 -15.88 3.64 -30.78
CA ASN A 174 -16.28 2.82 -31.93
C ASN A 174 -16.98 1.52 -31.51
N SER A 175 -16.55 0.91 -30.39
CA SER A 175 -17.02 -0.40 -29.95
C SER A 175 -18.25 -0.33 -29.03
N GLU A 176 -18.38 0.72 -28.22
CA GLU A 176 -19.38 0.75 -27.16
C GLU A 176 -20.38 1.89 -27.27
N TYR A 177 -19.99 3.10 -27.70
CA TYR A 177 -20.89 4.28 -27.67
C TYR A 177 -22.18 4.08 -28.45
N LEU A 178 -22.14 3.35 -29.56
CA LEU A 178 -23.33 3.02 -30.34
C LEU A 178 -24.34 2.16 -29.55
N ASN A 179 -23.84 1.35 -28.62
CA ASN A 179 -24.69 0.50 -27.78
C ASN A 179 -25.32 1.28 -26.62
N TRP A 180 -24.63 2.33 -26.14
CA TRP A 180 -25.02 3.12 -24.96
C TRP A 180 -25.71 4.45 -25.34
N SER A 181 -25.66 4.87 -26.61
CA SER A 181 -26.33 6.09 -27.11
C SER A 181 -27.81 5.92 -27.42
N LYS A 182 -28.43 4.82 -26.97
CA LYS A 182 -29.88 4.59 -27.12
C LYS A 182 -30.64 5.34 -26.05
N GLU A 183 -31.96 5.57 -26.31
CA GLU A 183 -32.85 6.07 -25.27
C GLU A 183 -32.75 5.23 -24.01
N PRO A 184 -32.50 5.84 -22.84
CA PRO A 184 -32.35 5.08 -21.60
C PRO A 184 -33.65 4.38 -21.23
N CYS A 185 -33.55 3.10 -20.90
CA CYS A 185 -34.70 2.39 -20.36
C CYS A 185 -34.96 2.87 -18.93
N MET A 186 -36.12 3.47 -18.69
CA MET A 186 -36.49 4.03 -17.38
C MET A 186 -37.42 3.13 -16.56
N GLU A 187 -38.10 2.17 -17.19
CA GLU A 187 -39.07 1.28 -16.54
C GLU A 187 -38.88 -0.16 -17.00
N ASN A 188 -38.98 -1.09 -16.05
CA ASN A 188 -38.94 -2.54 -16.32
C ASN A 188 -37.75 -3.03 -17.19
N CYS A 189 -36.62 -2.39 -17.07
CA CYS A 189 -35.46 -2.65 -17.90
C CYS A 189 -34.86 -4.05 -17.71
N LYS A 190 -35.11 -4.64 -16.55
CA LYS A 190 -34.71 -6.01 -16.20
C LYS A 190 -35.82 -6.71 -15.41
N PRO A 191 -36.04 -8.01 -15.61
CA PRO A 191 -37.04 -8.76 -14.87
C PRO A 191 -36.76 -8.84 -13.37
N SER A 192 -35.50 -8.75 -12.99
CA SER A 192 -35.07 -8.65 -11.58
C SER A 192 -33.67 -8.04 -11.49
N SER A 193 -33.35 -7.48 -10.33
CA SER A 193 -32.00 -7.04 -10.01
C SER A 193 -31.42 -7.87 -8.86
N LYS A 194 -30.15 -8.23 -8.94
CA LYS A 194 -29.40 -8.93 -7.89
C LYS A 194 -28.14 -8.15 -7.57
N ILE A 195 -27.88 -7.94 -6.29
CA ILE A 195 -26.58 -7.40 -5.85
C ILE A 195 -25.55 -8.50 -6.04
N VAL A 196 -24.58 -8.28 -6.91
CA VAL A 196 -23.49 -9.23 -7.22
C VAL A 196 -22.21 -8.93 -6.47
N MET A 197 -22.01 -7.65 -6.05
CA MET A 197 -20.83 -7.21 -5.32
C MET A 197 -21.18 -5.99 -4.44
N ARG A 198 -20.47 -5.84 -3.33
CA ARG A 198 -20.50 -4.64 -2.50
C ARG A 198 -19.08 -4.13 -2.34
N ALA A 199 -18.85 -2.83 -2.49
CA ALA A 199 -17.54 -2.20 -2.30
C ALA A 199 -17.08 -2.28 -0.83
N SER A 200 -18.02 -2.18 0.10
CA SER A 200 -17.79 -2.40 1.54
C SER A 200 -19.06 -2.86 2.23
N VAL A 201 -18.93 -3.61 3.32
CA VAL A 201 -20.02 -3.88 4.25
C VAL A 201 -19.82 -2.94 5.44
N ILE A 202 -20.67 -1.94 5.54
CA ILE A 202 -20.71 -1.05 6.70
C ILE A 202 -21.68 -1.67 7.70
N ASP A 203 -21.16 -2.24 8.77
CA ASP A 203 -21.95 -2.67 9.92
C ASP A 203 -22.14 -1.47 10.84
N VAL A 204 -23.35 -0.92 10.85
CA VAL A 204 -23.76 0.20 11.71
C VAL A 204 -24.60 -0.28 12.89
N THR A 205 -24.73 -1.60 13.08
CA THR A 205 -25.45 -2.17 14.21
C THR A 205 -24.64 -1.91 15.48
N PRO A 206 -25.22 -1.35 16.55
CA PRO A 206 -24.54 -1.28 17.84
C PRO A 206 -24.14 -2.69 18.28
N GLU A 207 -22.89 -2.86 18.72
CA GLU A 207 -22.45 -4.13 19.29
C GLU A 207 -23.34 -4.50 20.46
N GLU A 208 -24.21 -5.48 20.25
CA GLU A 208 -24.90 -6.13 21.38
C GLU A 208 -23.83 -6.85 22.18
N THR A 209 -23.62 -6.42 23.41
CA THR A 209 -22.73 -7.06 24.38
C THR A 209 -23.22 -8.50 24.60
N ALA A 210 -22.71 -9.44 23.82
CA ALA A 210 -22.94 -10.84 24.06
C ALA A 210 -22.29 -11.23 25.38
N THR A 211 -23.09 -11.42 26.39
CA THR A 211 -22.71 -12.00 27.67
C THR A 211 -22.28 -13.45 27.39
N ILE A 212 -20.96 -13.67 27.31
CA ILE A 212 -20.40 -15.01 27.19
C ILE A 212 -20.59 -15.68 28.56
N GLN A 213 -21.51 -16.63 28.62
CA GLN A 213 -21.56 -17.60 29.72
C GLN A 213 -20.42 -18.59 29.53
N GLU A 214 -19.48 -18.48 30.43
CA GLU A 214 -18.35 -19.40 30.61
C GLU A 214 -18.87 -20.77 31.05
N THR A 215 -18.82 -21.75 30.17
CA THR A 215 -19.02 -23.16 30.52
C THR A 215 -17.65 -23.83 30.69
N GLU A 216 -17.28 -23.99 31.96
CA GLU A 216 -16.15 -24.82 32.35
C GLU A 216 -16.42 -26.28 31.97
N GLN A 217 -15.48 -26.92 31.27
CA GLN A 217 -15.33 -28.37 31.20
C GLN A 217 -13.88 -28.79 31.52
N PRO A 218 -13.66 -29.95 32.16
CA PRO A 218 -12.47 -30.24 32.96
C PRO A 218 -11.27 -30.69 32.12
N VAL A 219 -10.13 -30.23 32.55
CA VAL A 219 -8.79 -30.56 32.06
C VAL A 219 -8.46 -32.01 32.34
N SER A 220 -8.13 -32.78 31.29
CA SER A 220 -7.46 -34.05 31.37
C SER A 220 -5.95 -33.83 31.39
N THR A 221 -5.34 -34.32 32.47
CA THR A 221 -3.90 -34.38 32.70
C THR A 221 -3.14 -35.12 31.61
N LEU A 222 -2.17 -34.46 30.99
CA LEU A 222 -1.10 -35.09 30.23
C LEU A 222 0.26 -34.62 30.72
N GLU A 223 1.19 -35.53 30.73
CA GLU A 223 2.49 -35.57 31.37
C GLU A 223 3.44 -34.41 31.01
N LYS A 224 4.21 -34.00 32.02
CA LYS A 224 5.32 -33.05 31.93
C LYS A 224 6.41 -33.55 30.99
N VAL A 225 6.61 -32.80 29.89
CA VAL A 225 7.85 -32.81 29.13
C VAL A 225 8.69 -31.62 29.59
N ASP A 226 9.98 -31.82 29.81
CA ASP A 226 10.92 -30.81 30.32
C ASP A 226 10.87 -29.50 29.51
N VAL A 227 10.41 -28.45 30.18
CA VAL A 227 10.33 -27.10 29.61
C VAL A 227 11.73 -26.52 29.63
N VAL A 228 12.34 -26.41 28.46
CA VAL A 228 13.46 -25.49 28.23
C VAL A 228 12.92 -24.09 28.50
N SER A 229 13.38 -23.48 29.59
CA SER A 229 12.94 -22.12 29.99
C SER A 229 13.32 -21.09 28.91
N ILE A 230 12.38 -20.71 28.09
CA ILE A 230 12.55 -19.64 27.10
C ILE A 230 12.63 -18.32 27.87
N ASP A 231 13.63 -17.51 27.58
CA ASP A 231 13.86 -16.22 28.23
C ASP A 231 12.62 -15.30 28.09
N PRO A 232 11.98 -14.88 29.20
CA PRO A 232 10.79 -14.01 29.16
C PRO A 232 11.01 -12.67 28.43
N GLU A 233 12.23 -12.11 28.47
CA GLU A 233 12.55 -10.88 27.75
C GLU A 233 12.59 -11.11 26.23
N LEU A 234 13.02 -12.29 25.79
CA LEU A 234 13.00 -12.67 24.38
C LEU A 234 11.55 -12.79 23.87
N ILE A 235 10.66 -13.37 24.65
CA ILE A 235 9.21 -13.45 24.33
C ILE A 235 8.59 -12.07 24.25
N LYS A 236 8.88 -11.19 25.20
CA LYS A 236 8.39 -9.82 25.21
C LYS A 236 8.89 -9.00 24.00
N ALA A 237 10.14 -9.22 23.60
CA ALA A 237 10.70 -8.65 22.38
C ALA A 237 9.97 -9.21 21.14
N GLY A 238 9.74 -10.52 21.07
CA GLY A 238 9.00 -11.17 19.99
C GLY A 238 7.56 -10.68 19.86
N LYS A 239 6.87 -10.44 20.98
CA LYS A 239 5.54 -9.81 20.99
C LYS A 239 5.56 -8.39 20.39
N LYS A 240 6.64 -7.63 20.59
CA LYS A 240 6.81 -6.33 19.95
C LYS A 240 7.01 -6.48 18.43
N VAL A 241 7.85 -7.44 18.01
CA VAL A 241 8.06 -7.74 16.58
C VAL A 241 6.77 -8.23 15.93
N PHE A 242 5.98 -9.07 16.63
CA PHE A 242 4.69 -9.58 16.12
C PHE A 242 3.67 -8.49 15.80
N LYS A 243 3.81 -7.29 16.35
CA LYS A 243 2.97 -6.14 15.94
C LYS A 243 3.02 -5.91 14.44
N LYS A 244 4.16 -6.21 13.79
CA LYS A 244 4.33 -6.13 12.33
C LYS A 244 3.57 -7.23 11.57
N CYS A 245 3.19 -8.31 12.22
CA CYS A 245 2.53 -9.48 11.62
C CYS A 245 1.01 -9.50 11.85
N LYS A 246 0.53 -8.87 12.94
CA LYS A 246 -0.85 -8.97 13.42
C LYS A 246 -1.91 -8.40 12.47
N ALA A 247 -1.53 -7.51 11.55
CA ALA A 247 -2.44 -6.98 10.54
C ALA A 247 -2.96 -8.12 9.64
N CYS A 248 -2.05 -9.03 9.23
CA CYS A 248 -2.34 -10.11 8.30
C CYS A 248 -2.52 -11.47 9.00
N HIS A 249 -1.96 -11.67 10.19
CA HIS A 249 -1.94 -12.96 10.90
C HIS A 249 -2.57 -12.86 12.28
N ALA A 250 -3.13 -13.97 12.74
CA ALA A 250 -3.56 -14.16 14.12
C ALA A 250 -2.78 -15.32 14.76
N VAL A 251 -2.54 -15.25 16.08
CA VAL A 251 -1.93 -16.31 16.89
C VAL A 251 -2.82 -16.60 18.09
N GLY A 252 -2.57 -17.74 18.74
CA GLY A 252 -3.29 -18.22 19.91
C GLY A 252 -4.38 -19.21 19.54
N GLU A 253 -4.91 -19.88 20.55
CA GLU A 253 -5.95 -20.89 20.40
C GLU A 253 -7.21 -20.28 19.75
N GLY A 254 -7.79 -20.99 18.79
CA GLY A 254 -8.96 -20.53 18.04
C GLY A 254 -8.70 -19.40 17.02
N ALA A 255 -7.44 -19.04 16.77
CA ALA A 255 -7.07 -18.01 15.80
C ALA A 255 -7.64 -18.31 14.41
N LYS A 256 -8.25 -17.30 13.77
CA LYS A 256 -8.81 -17.41 12.41
C LYS A 256 -7.83 -16.85 11.38
N ASN A 257 -7.94 -17.35 10.13
CA ASN A 257 -7.24 -16.74 9.01
C ASN A 257 -7.75 -15.29 8.79
N LYS A 258 -6.81 -14.41 8.46
CA LYS A 258 -7.08 -13.05 7.96
C LYS A 258 -6.66 -12.97 6.49
N SER A 259 -6.04 -11.88 6.06
CA SER A 259 -5.35 -11.80 4.76
C SER A 259 -4.18 -12.79 4.66
N GLY A 260 -3.54 -13.13 5.79
CA GLY A 260 -2.60 -14.25 5.95
C GLY A 260 -3.21 -15.41 6.76
N PRO A 261 -2.58 -16.61 6.72
CA PRO A 261 -3.02 -17.75 7.51
C PRO A 261 -2.80 -17.53 9.01
N GLN A 262 -3.62 -18.16 9.84
CA GLN A 262 -3.37 -18.19 11.28
C GLN A 262 -2.03 -18.90 11.60
N LEU A 263 -1.34 -18.45 12.66
CA LEU A 263 -0.01 -18.92 13.03
C LEU A 263 0.03 -19.70 14.36
N TYR A 264 -1.12 -20.05 14.93
CA TYR A 264 -1.17 -20.93 16.10
C TYR A 264 -0.62 -22.33 15.75
N ASN A 265 0.25 -22.88 16.55
CA ASN A 265 0.97 -24.14 16.29
C ASN A 265 1.71 -24.14 14.92
N ILE A 266 2.39 -23.03 14.60
CA ILE A 266 3.07 -22.91 13.32
C ILE A 266 4.38 -23.71 13.27
N ILE A 267 5.14 -23.78 14.37
CA ILE A 267 6.34 -24.59 14.45
C ILE A 267 5.94 -26.07 14.51
N GLY A 268 6.53 -26.90 13.69
CA GLY A 268 6.13 -28.32 13.51
C GLY A 268 4.99 -28.55 12.51
N ARG A 269 4.31 -27.48 12.05
CA ARG A 269 3.22 -27.58 11.06
C ARG A 269 3.76 -27.66 9.64
N LYS A 270 3.08 -28.41 8.76
CA LYS A 270 3.43 -28.46 7.32
C LYS A 270 3.23 -27.07 6.68
N MET A 271 4.17 -26.67 5.84
CA MET A 271 4.06 -25.42 5.07
C MET A 271 2.84 -25.49 4.16
N GLY A 272 2.05 -24.41 4.11
CA GLY A 272 0.86 -24.37 3.25
C GLY A 272 -0.36 -25.13 3.74
N SER A 273 -0.41 -25.60 5.00
CA SER A 273 -1.45 -26.50 5.51
C SER A 273 -2.53 -25.87 6.41
N ALA A 274 -2.55 -24.53 6.57
CA ALA A 274 -3.62 -23.91 7.37
C ALA A 274 -4.99 -24.17 6.71
N ASP A 275 -5.95 -24.64 7.53
CA ASP A 275 -7.29 -24.96 7.05
C ASP A 275 -7.99 -23.73 6.43
N ARG A 276 -8.72 -23.96 5.33
CA ARG A 276 -9.51 -22.94 4.61
C ARG A 276 -8.74 -21.71 4.15
N TYR A 277 -7.40 -21.77 4.02
CA TYR A 277 -6.60 -20.68 3.48
C TYR A 277 -6.13 -20.98 2.05
N LYS A 278 -6.27 -20.00 1.13
CA LYS A 278 -5.86 -20.12 -0.28
C LYS A 278 -4.38 -19.73 -0.45
N TYR A 279 -3.51 -20.69 -0.35
CA TYR A 279 -2.07 -20.50 -0.53
C TYR A 279 -1.65 -20.23 -1.98
N SER A 280 -0.51 -19.54 -2.14
CA SER A 280 0.17 -19.38 -3.43
C SER A 280 0.71 -20.70 -3.98
N LYS A 281 1.06 -20.72 -5.28
CA LYS A 281 1.65 -21.91 -5.94
C LYS A 281 2.91 -22.41 -5.21
N GLY A 282 3.78 -21.46 -4.78
CA GLY A 282 5.02 -21.82 -4.07
C GLY A 282 4.76 -22.52 -2.72
N PHE A 283 3.76 -22.09 -1.96
CA PHE A 283 3.38 -22.77 -0.71
C PHE A 283 2.67 -24.10 -0.95
N LYS A 284 1.91 -24.24 -2.04
CA LYS A 284 1.31 -25.54 -2.41
C LYS A 284 2.39 -26.56 -2.76
N LEU A 285 3.41 -26.13 -3.52
CA LEU A 285 4.56 -26.99 -3.81
C LEU A 285 5.29 -27.41 -2.55
N ALA A 286 5.54 -26.48 -1.61
CA ALA A 286 6.17 -26.80 -0.33
C ALA A 286 5.33 -27.80 0.51
N LEU A 287 4.00 -27.71 0.42
CA LEU A 287 3.09 -28.69 1.03
C LEU A 287 3.21 -30.07 0.39
N ASP A 288 3.24 -30.15 -0.94
CA ASP A 288 3.39 -31.39 -1.72
C ASP A 288 4.75 -32.05 -1.44
N GLU A 289 5.80 -31.25 -1.25
CA GLU A 289 7.14 -31.68 -0.83
C GLU A 289 7.19 -32.14 0.65
N GLY A 290 6.11 -31.95 1.41
CA GLY A 290 6.04 -32.32 2.82
C GLY A 290 6.90 -31.46 3.74
N ARG A 291 7.28 -30.24 3.35
CA ARG A 291 8.10 -29.33 4.15
C ARG A 291 7.39 -28.92 5.43
N ILE A 292 8.11 -28.97 6.54
CA ILE A 292 7.60 -28.64 7.88
C ILE A 292 8.33 -27.41 8.40
N TRP A 293 7.61 -26.49 9.04
CA TRP A 293 8.20 -25.36 9.73
C TRP A 293 8.99 -25.82 10.96
N ASN A 294 10.27 -25.52 10.99
CA ASN A 294 11.11 -25.54 12.18
C ASN A 294 11.65 -24.12 12.43
N GLU A 295 12.38 -23.91 13.52
CA GLU A 295 12.89 -22.60 13.91
C GLU A 295 13.85 -22.02 12.86
N GLU A 296 14.75 -22.84 12.31
CA GLU A 296 15.73 -22.41 11.29
C GLU A 296 15.04 -21.97 10.00
N LEU A 297 14.14 -22.80 9.48
CA LEU A 297 13.40 -22.48 8.25
C LEU A 297 12.48 -21.26 8.43
N MET A 298 11.93 -21.07 9.63
CA MET A 298 11.16 -19.88 9.96
C MET A 298 12.03 -18.62 9.96
N ILE A 299 13.23 -18.69 10.52
CA ILE A 299 14.22 -17.59 10.49
C ILE A 299 14.59 -17.27 9.04
N GLU A 300 14.92 -18.28 8.23
CA GLU A 300 15.26 -18.07 6.81
C GLU A 300 14.11 -17.46 6.03
N PHE A 301 12.91 -17.96 6.22
CA PHE A 301 11.71 -17.42 5.59
C PHE A 301 11.46 -15.97 6.01
N LEU A 302 11.48 -15.68 7.32
CA LEU A 302 11.22 -14.34 7.84
C LEU A 302 12.33 -13.34 7.48
N ARG A 303 13.52 -13.80 7.14
CA ARG A 303 14.61 -12.96 6.66
C ARG A 303 14.36 -12.44 5.23
N LYS A 304 13.91 -13.29 4.30
CA LYS A 304 13.58 -12.94 2.91
C LYS A 304 12.45 -13.86 2.38
N PRO A 305 11.17 -13.58 2.73
CA PRO A 305 10.04 -14.48 2.44
C PRO A 305 9.90 -14.84 0.96
N LYS A 306 10.05 -13.88 0.08
CA LYS A 306 9.86 -14.05 -1.37
C LYS A 306 11.02 -14.81 -2.04
N LYS A 307 12.24 -14.69 -1.48
CA LYS A 307 13.37 -15.52 -1.92
C LYS A 307 13.22 -16.98 -1.48
N PHE A 308 12.70 -17.19 -0.27
CA PHE A 308 12.52 -18.51 0.32
C PHE A 308 11.36 -19.29 -0.33
N ILE A 309 10.22 -18.62 -0.57
CA ILE A 309 9.06 -19.16 -1.29
C ILE A 309 8.74 -18.27 -2.48
N LYS A 310 9.19 -18.64 -3.68
CA LYS A 310 8.89 -17.92 -4.91
C LYS A 310 7.38 -17.85 -5.15
N GLY A 311 6.86 -16.67 -5.50
CA GLY A 311 5.44 -16.44 -5.73
C GLY A 311 4.58 -16.47 -4.47
N THR A 312 5.17 -16.27 -3.26
CA THR A 312 4.38 -16.04 -2.05
C THR A 312 3.52 -14.79 -2.21
N LYS A 313 2.29 -14.83 -1.69
CA LYS A 313 1.40 -13.66 -1.65
C LYS A 313 1.69 -12.74 -0.45
N MET A 314 2.63 -13.13 0.42
CA MET A 314 3.04 -12.34 1.56
C MET A 314 3.86 -11.14 1.10
N SER A 315 3.36 -9.94 1.34
CA SER A 315 4.00 -8.67 0.94
C SER A 315 5.11 -8.22 1.90
N PHE A 316 5.35 -8.96 2.97
CA PHE A 316 6.37 -8.64 3.98
C PHE A 316 7.79 -8.75 3.42
N GLY A 317 8.57 -7.65 3.49
CA GLY A 317 9.94 -7.56 2.97
C GLY A 317 11.00 -8.31 3.79
N GLY A 318 10.65 -8.79 4.98
CA GLY A 318 11.54 -9.56 5.85
C GLY A 318 12.11 -8.76 7.04
N LEU A 319 12.70 -9.48 7.98
CA LEU A 319 13.39 -8.94 9.16
C LEU A 319 14.91 -8.97 8.94
N LYS A 320 15.58 -7.83 9.14
CA LYS A 320 17.02 -7.69 8.92
C LYS A 320 17.88 -8.02 10.15
N LYS A 321 17.30 -7.86 11.36
CA LYS A 321 18.04 -8.00 12.63
C LYS A 321 17.87 -9.40 13.20
N ASP A 322 18.97 -10.11 13.42
CA ASP A 322 18.93 -11.46 14.02
C ASP A 322 18.21 -11.52 15.37
N LYS A 323 18.36 -10.48 16.18
CA LYS A 323 17.64 -10.37 17.44
C LYS A 323 16.12 -10.37 17.26
N ASP A 324 15.62 -9.74 16.21
CA ASP A 324 14.18 -9.67 15.93
C ASP A 324 13.68 -10.99 15.35
N LEU A 325 14.49 -11.66 14.53
CA LEU A 325 14.22 -13.01 14.00
C LEU A 325 14.13 -14.05 15.13
N ASN A 326 15.12 -14.07 16.02
CA ASN A 326 15.11 -14.99 17.16
C ASN A 326 13.95 -14.69 18.12
N ALA A 327 13.67 -13.42 18.37
CA ALA A 327 12.58 -13.00 19.24
C ALA A 327 11.20 -13.41 18.70
N ILE A 328 10.94 -13.19 17.40
CA ILE A 328 9.64 -13.56 16.81
C ILE A 328 9.44 -15.06 16.76
N VAL A 329 10.49 -15.84 16.47
CA VAL A 329 10.40 -17.31 16.46
C VAL A 329 10.14 -17.86 17.88
N ALA A 330 10.82 -17.34 18.90
CA ALA A 330 10.55 -17.70 20.30
C ALA A 330 9.12 -17.35 20.71
N TYR A 331 8.61 -16.17 20.29
CA TYR A 331 7.23 -15.77 20.56
C TYR A 331 6.21 -16.69 19.88
N LEU A 332 6.42 -17.06 18.60
CA LEU A 332 5.53 -17.96 17.88
C LEU A 332 5.52 -19.36 18.51
N LYS A 333 6.69 -19.88 18.92
CA LYS A 333 6.80 -21.17 19.60
C LYS A 333 6.01 -21.21 20.91
N MET A 334 6.07 -20.14 21.72
CA MET A 334 5.32 -20.05 22.98
C MET A 334 3.79 -20.00 22.76
N GLN A 335 3.31 -19.60 21.57
CA GLN A 335 1.87 -19.64 21.27
C GLN A 335 1.37 -21.05 20.95
N ASP A 336 2.29 -22.00 20.86
CA ASP A 336 2.02 -23.42 20.56
C ASP A 336 1.87 -24.25 21.86
N GLU A 337 2.18 -23.66 23.03
CA GLU A 337 2.00 -24.22 24.38
C GLU A 337 0.70 -23.67 25.03
#